data_1134bde37caf1900a3740d1335c4ca13
#
_entry.id   1134bde37caf1900a3740d1335c4ca13
#
_cell.length_a   1.000
_cell.length_b   1.000
_cell.length_c   1.000
_cell.angle_alpha   90.00
_cell.angle_beta   90.00
_cell.angle_gamma   90.00
#
_symmetry.space_group_name_H-M   'P 1'
#
loop_
_entity.id
_entity.type
_entity.pdbx_description
1 polymer ?
#
loop_
_entity_poly.entity_id
_entity_poly.type
_entity_poly.pdbx_seq_one_letter_code
_entity_poly.pdbx_strand_id
1 'polypeptide(L)'
;KIVMDSVGELVKFDCSNNDLMELDVSQCFKLQELNCSGNQLMELDVGHQTQLTQLDCHSNKLTELNVELNGNLTSLICNDNQLKSLDLSQNHSLSNLNCAKNRLVCLDVTGISGTIIAGDNRCPIAVRTDGTFDLNTLPGFDVSKATNWNGGSVSGTILTVEDGKDEVSYQYDCGNGVKPTFIFETSLPINEDNFPDPNFRNYIKTYKA
;
A
#
# COMPACT_ATOMS: atom_id res chain seq x y z
N LYS A 1 -20.72 8.34 -6.86
CA LYS A 1 -19.84 9.47 -7.24
C LYS A 1 -20.24 10.73 -6.51
N ILE A 2 -19.26 11.41 -5.90
CA ILE A 2 -19.42 12.78 -5.38
C ILE A 2 -18.47 13.68 -6.19
N VAL A 3 -19.01 14.78 -6.68
CA VAL A 3 -18.26 15.86 -7.33
C VAL A 3 -18.55 17.14 -6.53
N MET A 4 -17.52 17.82 -6.10
CA MET A 4 -17.62 18.98 -5.24
C MET A 4 -17.43 20.26 -6.06
N ASP A 5 -18.53 20.72 -6.69
CA ASP A 5 -18.54 21.96 -7.46
C ASP A 5 -18.71 23.18 -6.55
N SER A 6 -17.93 24.21 -6.77
CA SER A 6 -18.05 25.53 -6.09
C SER A 6 -17.86 25.51 -4.57
N VAL A 7 -16.98 24.63 -4.05
CA VAL A 7 -16.68 24.47 -2.61
C VAL A 7 -15.25 24.88 -2.26
N GLY A 8 -14.70 25.85 -2.97
CA GLY A 8 -13.31 26.32 -2.78
C GLY A 8 -12.97 26.77 -1.36
N GLU A 9 -13.97 27.10 -0.54
CA GLU A 9 -13.81 27.51 0.87
C GLU A 9 -13.90 26.33 1.86
N LEU A 10 -14.16 25.10 1.38
CA LEU A 10 -14.28 23.93 2.24
C LEU A 10 -12.94 23.59 2.87
N VAL A 11 -12.91 23.55 4.21
CA VAL A 11 -11.71 23.27 5.00
C VAL A 11 -11.68 21.83 5.47
N LYS A 12 -12.83 21.26 5.80
CA LYS A 12 -12.97 19.88 6.30
C LYS A 12 -14.06 19.16 5.55
N PHE A 13 -13.77 17.92 5.13
CA PHE A 13 -14.74 17.09 4.46
C PHE A 13 -14.66 15.65 5.00
N ASP A 14 -15.79 15.16 5.48
CA ASP A 14 -15.97 13.78 5.90
C ASP A 14 -17.08 13.14 5.08
N CYS A 15 -16.70 12.14 4.27
CA CYS A 15 -17.61 11.29 3.50
C CYS A 15 -17.34 9.81 3.78
N SER A 16 -16.80 9.51 4.96
CA SER A 16 -16.42 8.16 5.36
C SER A 16 -17.61 7.21 5.47
N ASN A 17 -17.34 5.90 5.42
CA ASN A 17 -18.31 4.83 5.60
C ASN A 17 -19.55 4.94 4.68
N ASN A 18 -19.27 5.08 3.38
CA ASN A 18 -20.25 5.09 2.31
C ASN A 18 -19.88 4.05 1.23
N ASP A 19 -20.58 4.07 0.11
CA ASP A 19 -20.33 3.19 -1.04
C ASP A 19 -19.73 3.96 -2.23
N LEU A 20 -18.88 4.97 -1.97
CA LEU A 20 -18.33 5.80 -3.02
C LEU A 20 -17.29 5.02 -3.82
N MET A 21 -17.48 4.99 -5.14
CA MET A 21 -16.50 4.46 -6.09
C MET A 21 -15.62 5.55 -6.70
N GLU A 22 -16.09 6.81 -6.68
CA GLU A 22 -15.37 7.98 -7.19
C GLU A 22 -15.59 9.16 -6.25
N LEU A 23 -14.53 9.94 -6.03
CA LEU A 23 -14.54 11.17 -5.28
C LEU A 23 -13.69 12.20 -6.00
N ASP A 24 -14.30 13.33 -6.36
CA ASP A 24 -13.62 14.46 -6.97
C ASP A 24 -13.63 15.64 -6.00
N VAL A 25 -12.47 15.98 -5.48
CA VAL A 25 -12.22 17.12 -4.58
C VAL A 25 -11.38 18.22 -5.25
N SER A 26 -11.17 18.14 -6.56
CA SER A 26 -10.26 19.01 -7.32
C SER A 26 -10.53 20.50 -7.12
N GLN A 27 -11.79 20.89 -6.82
CA GLN A 27 -12.19 22.27 -6.57
C GLN A 27 -12.12 22.70 -5.08
N CYS A 28 -11.69 21.83 -4.18
CA CYS A 28 -11.60 22.08 -2.74
C CYS A 28 -10.21 22.58 -2.34
N PHE A 29 -9.78 23.73 -2.87
CA PHE A 29 -8.39 24.23 -2.73
C PHE A 29 -7.97 24.58 -1.30
N LYS A 30 -8.92 24.81 -0.38
CA LYS A 30 -8.66 25.13 1.03
C LYS A 30 -8.81 23.95 1.96
N LEU A 31 -8.97 22.75 1.41
CA LEU A 31 -9.17 21.55 2.21
C LEU A 31 -7.93 21.24 3.05
N GLN A 32 -8.13 21.13 4.36
CA GLN A 32 -7.11 20.81 5.34
C GLN A 32 -7.31 19.41 5.95
N GLU A 33 -8.54 18.96 6.04
CA GLU A 33 -8.88 17.64 6.57
C GLU A 33 -9.83 16.94 5.62
N LEU A 34 -9.42 15.75 5.15
CA LEU A 34 -10.23 14.85 4.32
C LEU A 34 -10.33 13.49 4.98
N ASN A 35 -11.54 13.04 5.25
CA ASN A 35 -11.86 11.69 5.62
C ASN A 35 -12.79 11.06 4.57
N CYS A 36 -12.24 10.14 3.77
CA CYS A 36 -12.98 9.35 2.79
C CYS A 36 -12.83 7.84 3.06
N SER A 37 -12.51 7.47 4.30
CA SER A 37 -12.30 6.09 4.72
C SER A 37 -13.55 5.22 4.58
N GLY A 38 -13.38 3.89 4.48
CA GLY A 38 -14.52 2.97 4.44
C GLY A 38 -15.41 3.16 3.21
N ASN A 39 -14.82 3.31 2.04
CA ASN A 39 -15.50 3.44 0.76
C ASN A 39 -15.01 2.38 -0.25
N GLN A 40 -15.25 2.57 -1.53
CA GLN A 40 -14.82 1.66 -2.61
C GLN A 40 -13.97 2.39 -3.65
N LEU A 41 -13.23 3.44 -3.23
CA LEU A 41 -12.40 4.25 -4.12
C LEU A 41 -11.24 3.41 -4.68
N MET A 42 -11.08 3.42 -6.00
CA MET A 42 -9.93 2.81 -6.68
C MET A 42 -8.83 3.84 -6.94
N GLU A 43 -9.20 5.12 -7.01
CA GLU A 43 -8.33 6.26 -7.25
C GLU A 43 -8.71 7.40 -6.30
N LEU A 44 -7.73 8.20 -5.90
CA LEU A 44 -7.93 9.42 -5.13
C LEU A 44 -6.85 10.42 -5.52
N ASP A 45 -7.27 11.53 -6.13
CA ASP A 45 -6.38 12.65 -6.45
C ASP A 45 -6.54 13.77 -5.39
N VAL A 46 -5.46 14.05 -4.68
CA VAL A 46 -5.34 15.12 -3.68
C VAL A 46 -4.27 16.15 -4.06
N GLY A 47 -3.79 16.13 -5.30
CA GLY A 47 -2.71 17.00 -5.78
C GLY A 47 -3.05 18.49 -5.74
N HIS A 48 -4.33 18.86 -5.78
CA HIS A 48 -4.78 20.25 -5.67
C HIS A 48 -4.98 20.73 -4.22
N GLN A 49 -4.96 19.82 -3.25
CA GLN A 49 -5.21 20.09 -1.83
C GLN A 49 -3.90 20.35 -1.08
N THR A 50 -3.13 21.36 -1.52
CA THR A 50 -1.80 21.66 -0.98
C THR A 50 -1.81 22.13 0.49
N GLN A 51 -2.97 22.46 1.04
CA GLN A 51 -3.15 22.81 2.45
C GLN A 51 -3.52 21.62 3.33
N LEU A 52 -3.59 20.40 2.76
CA LEU A 52 -4.01 19.22 3.48
C LEU A 52 -3.03 18.87 4.61
N THR A 53 -3.56 18.78 5.82
CA THR A 53 -2.82 18.42 7.05
C THR A 53 -3.19 17.04 7.55
N GLN A 54 -4.42 16.58 7.28
CA GLN A 54 -4.91 15.26 7.66
C GLN A 54 -5.63 14.60 6.48
N LEU A 55 -5.18 13.41 6.13
CA LEU A 55 -5.82 12.56 5.14
C LEU A 55 -6.10 11.19 5.76
N ASP A 56 -7.38 10.83 5.78
CA ASP A 56 -7.83 9.49 6.12
C ASP A 56 -8.56 8.87 4.93
N CYS A 57 -7.91 7.90 4.28
CA CYS A 57 -8.43 7.14 3.14
C CYS A 57 -8.35 5.63 3.38
N HIS A 58 -8.29 5.19 4.65
CA HIS A 58 -8.21 3.76 4.96
C HIS A 58 -9.43 2.99 4.48
N SER A 59 -9.29 1.66 4.35
CA SER A 59 -10.37 0.77 3.94
C SER A 59 -11.03 1.21 2.63
N ASN A 60 -10.23 1.31 1.58
CA ASN A 60 -10.63 1.55 0.21
C ASN A 60 -10.00 0.49 -0.72
N LYS A 61 -9.96 0.75 -2.03
CA LYS A 61 -9.36 -0.13 -3.04
C LYS A 61 -8.23 0.56 -3.80
N LEU A 62 -7.58 1.57 -3.18
CA LEU A 62 -6.54 2.37 -3.82
C LEU A 62 -5.33 1.51 -4.18
N THR A 63 -4.90 1.57 -5.42
CA THR A 63 -3.69 0.90 -5.91
C THR A 63 -2.47 1.81 -5.93
N GLU A 64 -2.70 3.12 -5.94
CA GLU A 64 -1.73 4.19 -5.91
C GLU A 64 -2.24 5.34 -5.04
N LEU A 65 -1.35 6.09 -4.44
CA LEU A 65 -1.65 7.31 -3.71
C LEU A 65 -0.46 8.27 -3.84
N ASN A 66 -0.68 9.40 -4.52
CA ASN A 66 0.34 10.44 -4.65
C ASN A 66 0.05 11.57 -3.65
N VAL A 67 0.99 11.79 -2.74
CA VAL A 67 0.95 12.85 -1.70
C VAL A 67 2.13 13.82 -1.81
N GLU A 68 2.84 13.82 -2.94
CA GLU A 68 4.02 14.67 -3.18
C GLU A 68 3.74 16.15 -2.95
N LEU A 69 2.57 16.64 -3.37
CA LEU A 69 2.17 18.06 -3.24
C LEU A 69 1.53 18.38 -1.89
N ASN A 70 1.38 17.40 -1.01
CA ASN A 70 0.76 17.57 0.32
C ASN A 70 1.83 17.63 1.44
N GLY A 71 2.86 18.46 1.28
CA GLY A 71 3.99 18.60 2.23
C GLY A 71 3.59 19.05 3.64
N ASN A 72 2.37 19.56 3.82
CA ASN A 72 1.82 19.97 5.12
C ASN A 72 1.15 18.80 5.88
N LEU A 73 1.09 17.59 5.32
CA LEU A 73 0.49 16.45 5.99
C LEU A 73 1.20 16.12 7.31
N THR A 74 0.44 16.14 8.38
CA THR A 74 0.85 15.69 9.72
C THR A 74 0.29 14.33 10.06
N SER A 75 -0.82 13.93 9.45
CA SER A 75 -1.44 12.61 9.60
C SER A 75 -1.85 12.04 8.26
N LEU A 76 -1.40 10.82 7.97
CA LEU A 76 -1.79 10.04 6.81
C LEU A 76 -2.22 8.63 7.27
N ILE A 77 -3.50 8.31 7.09
CA ILE A 77 -4.10 7.01 7.40
C ILE A 77 -4.56 6.40 6.08
N CYS A 78 -3.79 5.46 5.54
CA CYS A 78 -4.05 4.81 4.25
C CYS A 78 -3.98 3.28 4.32
N ASN A 79 -4.12 2.72 5.52
CA ASN A 79 -4.14 1.27 5.72
C ASN A 79 -5.36 0.60 5.07
N ASP A 80 -5.29 -0.74 4.94
CA ASP A 80 -6.36 -1.52 4.31
C ASP A 80 -6.71 -1.01 2.90
N ASN A 81 -5.69 -0.93 2.04
CA ASN A 81 -5.78 -0.60 0.62
C ASN A 81 -4.95 -1.62 -0.20
N GLN A 82 -4.61 -1.29 -1.44
CA GLN A 82 -3.83 -2.14 -2.34
C GLN A 82 -2.58 -1.43 -2.86
N LEU A 83 -2.04 -0.46 -2.10
CA LEU A 83 -0.89 0.35 -2.50
C LEU A 83 0.35 -0.52 -2.69
N LYS A 84 0.99 -0.41 -3.86
CA LYS A 84 2.22 -1.14 -4.19
C LYS A 84 3.48 -0.38 -3.80
N SER A 85 3.39 0.94 -3.73
CA SER A 85 4.43 1.85 -3.30
C SER A 85 3.82 3.06 -2.59
N LEU A 86 4.61 3.75 -1.77
CA LEU A 86 4.22 5.00 -1.13
C LEU A 86 5.47 5.86 -1.00
N ASP A 87 5.53 6.95 -1.75
CA ASP A 87 6.61 7.93 -1.66
C ASP A 87 6.22 9.03 -0.67
N LEU A 88 7.03 9.17 0.38
CA LEU A 88 6.85 10.14 1.46
C LEU A 88 7.98 11.17 1.51
N SER A 89 8.81 11.23 0.46
CA SER A 89 10.02 12.07 0.41
C SER A 89 9.75 13.57 0.54
N GLN A 90 8.52 14.02 0.34
CA GLN A 90 8.11 15.43 0.50
C GLN A 90 7.26 15.68 1.77
N ASN A 91 6.97 14.64 2.56
CA ASN A 91 6.01 14.72 3.69
C ASN A 91 6.73 14.75 5.05
N HIS A 92 7.72 15.62 5.19
CA HIS A 92 8.56 15.71 6.41
C HIS A 92 7.82 16.18 7.67
N SER A 93 6.59 16.70 7.52
CA SER A 93 5.74 17.10 8.65
C SER A 93 4.94 15.94 9.24
N LEU A 94 4.99 14.75 8.63
CA LEU A 94 4.26 13.58 9.12
C LEU A 94 4.72 13.21 10.54
N SER A 95 3.74 13.03 11.41
CA SER A 95 3.91 12.56 12.78
C SER A 95 2.99 11.38 13.12
N ASN A 96 2.02 11.09 12.26
CA ASN A 96 1.15 9.95 12.37
C ASN A 96 0.97 9.31 10.99
N LEU A 97 1.53 8.11 10.80
CA LEU A 97 1.44 7.34 9.57
C LEU A 97 0.89 5.94 9.87
N ASN A 98 -0.18 5.57 9.19
CA ASN A 98 -0.63 4.19 9.13
C ASN A 98 -0.80 3.77 7.66
N CYS A 99 0.13 2.95 7.17
CA CYS A 99 0.12 2.34 5.84
C CYS A 99 0.17 0.81 5.89
N ALA A 100 -0.24 0.22 7.01
CA ALA A 100 -0.35 -1.21 7.19
C ALA A 100 -1.38 -1.85 6.23
N LYS A 101 -1.29 -3.17 6.03
CA LYS A 101 -2.26 -3.93 5.24
C LYS A 101 -2.46 -3.37 3.82
N ASN A 102 -1.37 -3.18 3.14
CA ASN A 102 -1.27 -2.83 1.73
C ASN A 102 -0.46 -3.90 0.98
N ARG A 103 0.06 -3.56 -0.17
CA ARG A 103 0.94 -4.42 -0.99
C ARG A 103 2.37 -3.87 -1.07
N LEU A 104 2.78 -3.05 -0.10
CA LEU A 104 4.11 -2.48 -0.06
C LEU A 104 5.16 -3.60 0.12
N VAL A 105 6.27 -3.49 -0.59
CA VAL A 105 7.43 -4.37 -0.44
C VAL A 105 8.58 -3.69 0.30
N CYS A 106 8.57 -2.37 0.32
CA CYS A 106 9.52 -1.53 1.02
C CYS A 106 8.86 -0.18 1.36
N LEU A 107 9.48 0.55 2.25
CA LEU A 107 9.04 1.89 2.64
C LEU A 107 10.28 2.66 3.13
N ASP A 108 10.34 3.95 2.85
CA ASP A 108 11.31 4.86 3.44
C ASP A 108 10.58 5.90 4.30
N VAL A 109 10.91 5.93 5.58
CA VAL A 109 10.36 6.88 6.56
C VAL A 109 11.47 7.77 7.16
N THR A 110 12.62 7.84 6.48
CA THR A 110 13.73 8.69 6.90
C THR A 110 13.27 10.15 6.96
N GLY A 111 13.48 10.80 8.10
CA GLY A 111 13.02 12.18 8.33
C GLY A 111 11.58 12.31 8.83
N ILE A 112 10.81 11.22 8.90
CA ILE A 112 9.47 11.21 9.52
C ILE A 112 9.63 10.86 11.01
N SER A 113 8.94 11.58 11.87
CA SER A 113 8.96 11.34 13.32
C SER A 113 7.55 11.00 13.83
N GLY A 114 7.48 10.28 14.96
CA GLY A 114 6.21 9.98 15.61
C GLY A 114 5.72 8.55 15.43
N THR A 115 4.42 8.34 15.31
CA THR A 115 3.82 7.00 15.22
C THR A 115 3.81 6.52 13.77
N ILE A 116 4.46 5.38 13.53
CA ILE A 116 4.49 4.74 12.20
C ILE A 116 4.01 3.29 12.33
N ILE A 117 2.93 2.96 11.62
CA ILE A 117 2.35 1.62 11.53
C ILE A 117 2.40 1.18 10.06
N ALA A 118 3.28 0.22 9.76
CA ALA A 118 3.55 -0.22 8.39
C ALA A 118 3.57 -1.75 8.23
N GLY A 119 3.16 -2.50 9.23
CA GLY A 119 3.14 -3.97 9.19
C GLY A 119 2.01 -4.56 8.33
N ASP A 120 2.00 -5.90 8.22
CA ASP A 120 0.98 -6.67 7.49
C ASP A 120 0.81 -6.29 6.01
N ASN A 121 1.86 -5.74 5.41
CA ASN A 121 1.89 -5.53 3.96
C ASN A 121 2.13 -6.87 3.26
N ARG A 122 1.24 -7.23 2.32
CA ARG A 122 1.25 -8.52 1.62
C ARG A 122 1.33 -8.30 0.12
N CYS A 123 2.42 -8.71 -0.49
CA CYS A 123 2.65 -8.56 -1.92
C CYS A 123 2.69 -9.93 -2.60
N PRO A 124 1.78 -10.23 -3.53
CA PRO A 124 1.88 -11.46 -4.33
C PRO A 124 3.09 -11.37 -5.27
N ILE A 125 3.91 -12.42 -5.28
CA ILE A 125 5.04 -12.57 -6.18
C ILE A 125 4.90 -13.85 -7.03
N ALA A 126 5.34 -13.78 -8.28
CA ALA A 126 5.34 -14.92 -9.18
C ALA A 126 6.67 -15.70 -9.07
N VAL A 127 6.70 -16.68 -8.20
CA VAL A 127 7.85 -17.57 -8.02
C VAL A 127 8.03 -18.46 -9.27
N ARG A 128 9.27 -18.62 -9.73
CA ARG A 128 9.62 -19.50 -10.84
C ARG A 128 9.38 -20.97 -10.48
N THR A 129 9.38 -21.85 -11.49
CA THR A 129 9.18 -23.29 -11.29
C THR A 129 10.29 -23.96 -10.48
N ASP A 130 11.46 -23.33 -10.37
CA ASP A 130 12.57 -23.78 -9.54
C ASP A 130 12.51 -23.25 -8.08
N GLY A 131 11.40 -22.63 -7.71
CA GLY A 131 11.21 -22.06 -6.37
C GLY A 131 11.90 -20.70 -6.15
N THR A 132 12.41 -20.05 -7.21
CA THR A 132 13.18 -18.80 -7.06
C THR A 132 12.41 -17.56 -7.51
N PHE A 133 12.82 -16.39 -6.97
CA PHE A 133 12.33 -15.07 -7.37
C PHE A 133 13.46 -14.04 -7.32
N ASP A 134 13.59 -13.21 -8.34
CA ASP A 134 14.60 -12.14 -8.37
C ASP A 134 14.07 -10.85 -7.75
N LEU A 135 14.57 -10.52 -6.58
CA LEU A 135 14.17 -9.34 -5.80
C LEU A 135 14.49 -8.01 -6.50
N ASN A 136 15.44 -7.98 -7.45
CA ASN A 136 15.72 -6.79 -8.26
C ASN A 136 14.55 -6.39 -9.17
N THR A 137 13.58 -7.28 -9.38
CA THR A 137 12.37 -6.97 -10.16
C THR A 137 11.36 -6.12 -9.38
N LEU A 138 11.55 -5.97 -8.08
CA LEU A 138 10.67 -5.18 -7.21
C LEU A 138 11.11 -3.71 -7.21
N PRO A 139 10.26 -2.77 -7.60
CA PRO A 139 10.61 -1.35 -7.64
C PRO A 139 11.01 -0.82 -6.25
N GLY A 140 12.17 -0.19 -6.16
CA GLY A 140 12.66 0.44 -4.94
C GLY A 140 13.11 -0.51 -3.83
N PHE A 141 13.06 -1.84 -4.04
CA PHE A 141 13.46 -2.81 -3.04
C PHE A 141 14.99 -2.91 -2.94
N ASP A 142 15.51 -2.66 -1.76
CA ASP A 142 16.94 -2.81 -1.45
C ASP A 142 17.14 -4.04 -0.56
N VAL A 143 17.71 -5.11 -1.14
CA VAL A 143 17.95 -6.39 -0.44
C VAL A 143 18.81 -6.19 0.82
N SER A 144 19.70 -5.22 0.84
CA SER A 144 20.59 -4.96 2.00
C SER A 144 19.82 -4.46 3.23
N LYS A 145 18.63 -3.90 3.04
CA LYS A 145 17.72 -3.44 4.10
C LYS A 145 16.78 -4.54 4.62
N ALA A 146 16.74 -5.69 3.93
CA ALA A 146 15.84 -6.80 4.27
C ALA A 146 16.59 -7.86 5.11
N THR A 147 16.02 -8.22 6.25
CA THR A 147 16.60 -9.15 7.21
C THR A 147 15.53 -10.08 7.80
N ASN A 148 15.95 -11.05 8.61
CA ASN A 148 15.06 -11.96 9.34
C ASN A 148 14.06 -12.69 8.42
N TRP A 149 14.57 -13.23 7.32
CA TRP A 149 13.82 -14.02 6.37
C TRP A 149 13.27 -15.29 7.03
N ASN A 150 11.99 -15.58 6.78
CA ASN A 150 11.32 -16.79 7.24
C ASN A 150 10.43 -17.36 6.13
N GLY A 151 10.52 -18.66 5.86
CA GLY A 151 9.87 -19.34 4.74
C GLY A 151 10.65 -19.30 3.44
N GLY A 152 11.88 -18.77 3.48
CA GLY A 152 12.80 -18.71 2.35
C GLY A 152 14.17 -18.21 2.75
N SER A 153 15.12 -18.29 1.82
CA SER A 153 16.49 -17.81 1.99
C SER A 153 16.90 -16.91 0.82
N VAL A 154 17.82 -15.98 1.05
CA VAL A 154 18.27 -15.04 0.03
C VAL A 154 19.78 -15.18 -0.19
N SER A 155 20.20 -15.28 -1.45
CA SER A 155 21.59 -15.24 -1.87
C SER A 155 21.77 -14.21 -2.98
N GLY A 156 22.56 -13.16 -2.71
CA GLY A 156 22.59 -11.98 -3.57
C GLY A 156 21.20 -11.34 -3.67
N THR A 157 20.61 -11.35 -4.85
CA THR A 157 19.27 -10.82 -5.11
C THR A 157 18.22 -11.90 -5.33
N ILE A 158 18.61 -13.17 -5.22
CA ILE A 158 17.71 -14.28 -5.49
C ILE A 158 17.13 -14.80 -4.17
N LEU A 159 15.81 -14.70 -4.04
CA LEU A 159 15.02 -15.38 -3.03
C LEU A 159 14.78 -16.82 -3.49
N THR A 160 15.05 -17.79 -2.62
CA THR A 160 14.63 -19.19 -2.77
C THR A 160 13.57 -19.49 -1.71
N VAL A 161 12.37 -19.83 -2.14
CA VAL A 161 11.25 -20.19 -1.26
C VAL A 161 11.44 -21.61 -0.75
N GLU A 162 11.21 -21.85 0.54
CA GLU A 162 11.23 -23.20 1.12
C GLU A 162 10.06 -24.03 0.60
N ASP A 163 10.30 -25.35 0.39
CA ASP A 163 9.30 -26.27 -0.13
C ASP A 163 8.03 -26.27 0.74
N GLY A 164 6.88 -26.14 0.09
CA GLY A 164 5.57 -26.16 0.74
C GLY A 164 5.20 -24.87 1.48
N LYS A 165 5.97 -23.79 1.32
CA LYS A 165 5.61 -22.48 1.87
C LYS A 165 4.84 -21.64 0.86
N ASP A 166 3.74 -21.09 1.31
CA ASP A 166 2.88 -20.16 0.55
C ASP A 166 3.22 -18.68 0.86
N GLU A 167 4.06 -18.43 1.86
CA GLU A 167 4.46 -17.11 2.30
C GLU A 167 5.95 -17.06 2.67
N VAL A 168 6.57 -15.94 2.36
CA VAL A 168 7.91 -15.59 2.85
C VAL A 168 7.81 -14.23 3.54
N SER A 169 8.17 -14.17 4.81
CA SER A 169 8.20 -12.91 5.57
C SER A 169 9.63 -12.43 5.79
N TYR A 170 9.78 -11.12 5.90
CA TYR A 170 11.06 -10.45 6.17
C TYR A 170 10.83 -9.14 6.93
N GLN A 171 11.84 -8.70 7.66
CA GLN A 171 11.87 -7.35 8.23
C GLN A 171 12.63 -6.42 7.28
N TYR A 172 12.10 -5.23 7.04
CA TYR A 172 12.72 -4.22 6.19
C TYR A 172 13.08 -2.98 7.01
N ASP A 173 14.32 -2.53 6.91
CA ASP A 173 14.78 -1.30 7.56
C ASP A 173 14.27 -0.07 6.78
N CYS A 174 13.21 0.52 7.28
CA CYS A 174 12.55 1.69 6.70
C CYS A 174 13.22 3.02 7.09
N GLY A 175 14.30 2.98 7.86
CA GLY A 175 14.90 4.15 8.49
C GLY A 175 14.30 4.46 9.87
N ASN A 176 14.96 5.37 10.61
CA ASN A 176 14.54 5.82 11.95
C ASN A 176 14.29 4.69 12.98
N GLY A 177 14.90 3.51 12.78
CA GLY A 177 14.71 2.35 13.65
C GLY A 177 13.39 1.60 13.40
N VAL A 178 12.62 1.98 12.39
CA VAL A 178 11.35 1.34 12.01
C VAL A 178 11.65 0.12 11.15
N LYS A 179 11.31 -1.08 11.63
CA LYS A 179 11.56 -2.37 10.98
C LYS A 179 10.30 -3.24 10.95
N PRO A 180 9.28 -2.88 10.19
CA PRO A 180 8.07 -3.68 10.06
C PRO A 180 8.35 -5.01 9.37
N THR A 181 7.47 -5.97 9.58
CA THR A 181 7.44 -7.22 8.82
C THR A 181 6.59 -7.02 7.57
N PHE A 182 7.15 -7.38 6.43
CA PHE A 182 6.48 -7.50 5.14
C PHE A 182 6.37 -8.97 4.74
N ILE A 183 5.43 -9.28 3.87
CA ILE A 183 5.13 -10.67 3.46
C ILE A 183 5.04 -10.73 1.95
N PHE A 184 5.80 -11.66 1.35
CA PHE A 184 5.55 -12.11 -0.02
C PHE A 184 4.59 -13.28 0.01
N GLU A 185 3.50 -13.18 -0.73
CA GLU A 185 2.60 -14.31 -1.00
C GLU A 185 3.12 -15.03 -2.24
N THR A 186 3.59 -16.26 -2.07
CA THR A 186 4.25 -17.06 -3.10
C THR A 186 3.26 -17.92 -3.87
N SER A 187 2.09 -18.17 -3.30
CA SER A 187 0.97 -18.78 -4.00
C SER A 187 0.12 -17.69 -4.66
N LEU A 188 0.05 -17.69 -5.99
CA LEU A 188 -0.88 -16.81 -6.69
C LEU A 188 -2.32 -17.13 -6.26
N PRO A 189 -3.08 -16.13 -5.76
CA PRO A 189 -4.48 -16.35 -5.44
C PRO A 189 -5.25 -16.75 -6.71
N ILE A 190 -6.12 -17.74 -6.61
CA ILE A 190 -6.97 -18.19 -7.73
C ILE A 190 -8.13 -17.22 -7.90
N ASN A 191 -7.89 -16.13 -8.60
CA ASN A 191 -8.85 -15.06 -8.87
C ASN A 191 -8.83 -14.64 -10.35
N GLU A 192 -9.62 -13.64 -10.70
CA GLU A 192 -9.75 -13.16 -12.09
C GLU A 192 -8.49 -12.47 -12.60
N ASP A 193 -7.73 -11.81 -11.74
CA ASP A 193 -6.52 -11.10 -12.12
C ASP A 193 -5.39 -12.06 -12.54
N ASN A 194 -5.22 -13.16 -11.77
CA ASN A 194 -4.14 -14.11 -11.99
C ASN A 194 -4.56 -15.28 -12.91
N PHE A 195 -5.83 -15.64 -12.91
CA PHE A 195 -6.41 -16.71 -13.72
C PHE A 195 -7.71 -16.22 -14.35
N PRO A 196 -7.68 -15.53 -15.48
CA PRO A 196 -8.86 -14.93 -16.12
C PRO A 196 -9.87 -15.97 -16.62
N ASP A 197 -9.45 -17.21 -16.96
CA ASP A 197 -10.37 -18.25 -17.37
C ASP A 197 -11.16 -18.81 -16.17
N PRO A 198 -12.50 -18.63 -16.12
CA PRO A 198 -13.32 -19.12 -15.01
C PRO A 198 -13.37 -20.65 -14.93
N ASN A 199 -13.26 -21.37 -16.06
CA ASN A 199 -13.28 -22.82 -16.09
C ASN A 199 -12.00 -23.37 -15.47
N PHE A 200 -10.85 -22.77 -15.78
CA PHE A 200 -9.57 -23.14 -15.20
C PHE A 200 -9.53 -22.86 -13.70
N ARG A 201 -10.05 -21.72 -13.23
CA ARG A 201 -10.18 -21.42 -11.80
C ARG A 201 -11.01 -22.47 -11.07
N ASN A 202 -12.14 -22.86 -11.62
CA ASN A 202 -13.02 -23.88 -11.04
C ASN A 202 -12.35 -25.25 -11.01
N TYR A 203 -11.64 -25.61 -12.08
CA TYR A 203 -10.86 -26.84 -12.15
C TYR A 203 -9.82 -26.92 -11.02
N ILE A 204 -8.99 -25.87 -10.84
CA ILE A 204 -7.96 -25.84 -9.79
C ILE A 204 -8.58 -25.95 -8.40
N LYS A 205 -9.68 -25.20 -8.11
CA LYS A 205 -10.37 -25.23 -6.82
C LYS A 205 -10.89 -26.63 -6.48
N THR A 206 -11.32 -27.39 -7.47
CA THR A 206 -11.86 -28.74 -7.28
C THR A 206 -10.78 -29.76 -6.91
N TYR A 207 -9.53 -29.56 -7.33
CA TYR A 207 -8.44 -30.50 -7.11
C TYR A 207 -7.49 -30.13 -5.95
N LYS A 208 -7.64 -28.96 -5.33
CA LYS A 208 -6.90 -28.56 -4.12
C LYS A 208 -7.69 -28.74 -2.81
N ALA A 209 -8.90 -29.30 -2.87
CA ALA A 209 -9.74 -29.58 -1.70
C ALA A 209 -9.47 -30.94 -1.08
#